data_eb008ddb7a8abce417d89721d84816d3
#
_entry.id   eb008ddb7a8abce417d89721d84816d3
#
_cell.length_a   1.000
_cell.length_b   1.000
_cell.length_c   1.000
_cell.angle_alpha   90.00
_cell.angle_beta   90.00
_cell.angle_gamma   90.00
#
_symmetry.space_group_name_H-M   'P 1'
#
loop_
_entity.id
_entity.type
_entity.pdbx_description
1 polymer ?
#
loop_
_entity_poly.entity_id
_entity_poly.type
_entity_poly.pdbx_seq_one_letter_code
_entity_poly.pdbx_strand_id
1 'polypeptide(L)'
;VLYVAFGSQAELSRAQLEEIAVGLDSSGVDFLWVVRSKWLNPDDRFNQRFGDRGKVVEGFINQLGVLGHKSVKGFFTHCGWNSVLESITMGVPILAFPMAAEQKLNAKFVVDVIHVGLRVRPKEDASKGGSGLVMGGDVQALARELILGEEGKRAAARAGELSMSSRKTMDIGGSSFENLARMVQEVSETHANNGE
;
A
#
# COMPACT_ATOMS: atom_id res chain seq x y z
N VAL A 1 -0.78 -13.52 3.77
CA VAL A 1 -0.31 -12.45 4.65
C VAL A 1 -0.72 -11.10 4.07
N LEU A 2 -1.27 -10.21 4.90
CA LEU A 2 -1.51 -8.80 4.60
C LEU A 2 -0.26 -8.00 4.99
N TYR A 3 0.39 -7.35 4.02
CA TYR A 3 1.45 -6.40 4.32
C TYR A 3 0.84 -5.05 4.70
N VAL A 4 1.35 -4.39 5.74
CA VAL A 4 0.80 -3.12 6.26
C VAL A 4 1.92 -2.10 6.38
N ALA A 5 1.85 -1.00 5.63
CA ALA A 5 2.81 0.09 5.72
C ALA A 5 2.20 1.42 5.23
N PHE A 6 2.39 2.49 5.99
CA PHE A 6 1.79 3.81 5.72
C PHE A 6 2.82 4.86 5.29
N GLY A 7 3.97 4.42 4.78
CA GLY A 7 5.01 5.29 4.20
C GLY A 7 5.81 6.08 5.24
N SER A 8 6.64 6.98 4.72
CA SER A 8 7.63 7.69 5.53
C SER A 8 7.14 9.02 6.13
N GLN A 9 6.19 9.66 5.51
CA GLN A 9 5.74 11.01 5.87
C GLN A 9 4.37 11.05 6.56
N ALA A 10 3.66 9.92 6.59
CA ALA A 10 2.35 9.85 7.23
C ALA A 10 2.45 10.12 8.74
N GLU A 11 1.45 10.81 9.26
CA GLU A 11 1.26 11.01 10.70
C GLU A 11 0.01 10.22 11.12
N LEU A 12 0.19 9.25 11.99
CA LEU A 12 -0.90 8.51 12.62
C LEU A 12 -1.09 8.99 14.05
N SER A 13 -2.31 9.36 14.41
CA SER A 13 -2.64 9.60 15.81
C SER A 13 -2.59 8.28 16.60
N ARG A 14 -2.33 8.35 17.89
CA ARG A 14 -2.36 7.18 18.76
C ARG A 14 -3.69 6.45 18.69
N ALA A 15 -4.80 7.17 18.68
CA ALA A 15 -6.12 6.58 18.55
C ALA A 15 -6.30 5.81 17.23
N GLN A 16 -5.80 6.36 16.11
CA GLN A 16 -5.87 5.68 14.82
C GLN A 16 -4.98 4.43 14.78
N LEU A 17 -3.81 4.48 15.40
CA LEU A 17 -2.91 3.34 15.51
C LEU A 17 -3.58 2.18 16.26
N GLU A 18 -4.26 2.48 17.37
CA GLU A 18 -5.00 1.48 18.15
C GLU A 18 -6.19 0.89 17.38
N GLU A 19 -6.95 1.69 16.67
CA GLU A 19 -8.06 1.21 15.83
C GLU A 19 -7.55 0.26 14.73
N ILE A 20 -6.42 0.60 14.08
CA ILE A 20 -5.78 -0.28 13.11
C ILE A 20 -5.32 -1.58 13.78
N ALA A 21 -4.70 -1.50 14.96
CA ALA A 21 -4.25 -2.67 15.71
C ALA A 21 -5.42 -3.60 16.10
N VAL A 22 -6.53 -3.02 16.59
CA VAL A 22 -7.75 -3.77 16.91
C VAL A 22 -8.31 -4.47 15.67
N GLY A 23 -8.39 -3.75 14.56
CA GLY A 23 -8.93 -4.28 13.31
C GLY A 23 -8.09 -5.41 12.73
N LEU A 24 -6.76 -5.26 12.71
CA LEU A 24 -5.85 -6.30 12.25
C LEU A 24 -5.94 -7.56 13.11
N ASP A 25 -5.90 -7.40 14.43
CA ASP A 25 -6.02 -8.52 15.37
C ASP A 25 -7.33 -9.28 15.22
N SER A 26 -8.44 -8.56 15.16
CA SER A 26 -9.79 -9.12 15.01
C SER A 26 -10.07 -9.67 13.62
N SER A 27 -9.28 -9.31 12.61
CA SER A 27 -9.50 -9.78 11.23
C SER A 27 -9.30 -11.29 11.05
N GLY A 28 -8.48 -11.91 11.89
CA GLY A 28 -8.08 -13.30 11.73
C GLY A 28 -7.17 -13.56 10.52
N VAL A 29 -6.67 -12.49 9.87
CA VAL A 29 -5.73 -12.55 8.75
C VAL A 29 -4.31 -12.42 9.29
N ASP A 30 -3.39 -13.23 8.77
CA ASP A 30 -1.96 -13.05 9.09
C ASP A 30 -1.44 -11.76 8.47
N PHE A 31 -0.65 -11.00 9.23
CA PHE A 31 -0.12 -9.74 8.75
C PHE A 31 1.33 -9.46 9.16
N LEU A 32 2.00 -8.66 8.33
CA LEU A 32 3.29 -8.04 8.60
C LEU A 32 3.08 -6.53 8.61
N TRP A 33 3.25 -5.90 9.76
CA TRP A 33 3.04 -4.47 9.92
C TRP A 33 4.34 -3.71 10.18
N VAL A 34 4.70 -2.83 9.28
CA VAL A 34 5.84 -1.93 9.43
C VAL A 34 5.38 -0.65 10.11
N VAL A 35 5.91 -0.41 11.30
CA VAL A 35 5.56 0.71 12.16
C VAL A 35 6.78 1.62 12.34
N ARG A 36 6.58 2.91 12.36
CA ARG A 36 7.65 3.86 12.64
C ARG A 36 7.92 3.98 14.13
N SER A 37 9.19 4.10 14.51
CA SER A 37 9.63 4.26 15.89
C SER A 37 8.87 5.38 16.62
N LYS A 38 8.65 6.51 15.92
CA LYS A 38 7.93 7.65 16.50
C LYS A 38 6.44 7.40 16.84
N TRP A 39 5.86 6.31 16.34
CA TRP A 39 4.48 5.92 16.63
C TRP A 39 4.37 4.92 17.77
N LEU A 40 5.49 4.33 18.17
CA LEU A 40 5.55 3.33 19.22
C LEU A 40 5.93 3.99 20.56
N ASN A 41 5.27 3.55 21.62
CA ASN A 41 5.73 3.79 22.97
C ASN A 41 6.58 2.61 23.46
N PRO A 42 7.52 2.81 24.38
CA PRO A 42 8.34 1.72 24.95
C PRO A 42 7.51 0.56 25.54
N ASP A 43 6.30 0.87 26.00
CA ASP A 43 5.39 -0.10 26.62
C ASP A 43 4.49 -0.81 25.62
N ASP A 44 4.55 -0.46 24.32
CA ASP A 44 3.74 -1.10 23.29
C ASP A 44 4.18 -2.55 23.06
N ARG A 45 3.31 -3.48 23.41
CA ARG A 45 3.56 -4.92 23.29
C ARG A 45 2.84 -5.52 22.09
N PHE A 46 2.86 -4.85 20.95
CA PHE A 46 2.12 -5.30 19.77
C PHE A 46 2.47 -6.73 19.34
N ASN A 47 3.75 -7.11 19.31
CA ASN A 47 4.14 -8.48 18.96
C ASN A 47 3.62 -9.53 19.96
N GLN A 48 3.44 -9.17 21.22
CA GLN A 48 2.85 -10.08 22.24
C GLN A 48 1.33 -10.15 22.06
N ARG A 49 0.68 -9.03 21.73
CA ARG A 49 -0.76 -8.94 21.51
C ARG A 49 -1.21 -9.80 20.32
N PHE A 50 -0.48 -9.79 19.22
CA PHE A 50 -0.90 -10.43 17.98
C PHE A 50 -0.52 -11.91 17.88
N GLY A 51 0.31 -12.42 18.82
CA GLY A 51 0.76 -13.81 18.81
C GLY A 51 1.44 -14.20 17.49
N ASP A 52 1.13 -15.40 16.99
CA ASP A 52 1.75 -15.93 15.77
C ASP A 52 1.16 -15.35 14.47
N ARG A 53 0.00 -14.68 14.53
CA ARG A 53 -0.67 -14.13 13.34
C ARG A 53 -0.12 -12.79 12.90
N GLY A 54 0.42 -12.00 13.81
CA GLY A 54 0.87 -10.65 13.52
C GLY A 54 2.33 -10.43 13.85
N LYS A 55 3.08 -9.92 12.89
CA LYS A 55 4.45 -9.47 13.11
C LYS A 55 4.55 -7.97 12.93
N VAL A 56 4.96 -7.26 13.97
CA VAL A 56 5.28 -5.83 13.89
C VAL A 56 6.80 -5.67 13.77
N VAL A 57 7.20 -4.91 12.77
CA VAL A 57 8.60 -4.56 12.50
C VAL A 57 8.75 -3.05 12.56
N GLU A 58 9.70 -2.61 13.37
CA GLU A 58 10.02 -1.19 13.51
C GLU A 58 11.00 -0.74 12.42
N GLY A 59 10.75 0.46 11.88
CA GLY A 59 11.68 1.10 10.95
C GLY A 59 11.34 0.91 9.47
N PHE A 60 12.36 0.62 8.68
CA PHE A 60 12.24 0.40 7.23
C PHE A 60 12.60 -1.02 6.85
N ILE A 61 11.86 -1.56 5.90
CA ILE A 61 12.18 -2.84 5.28
C ILE A 61 12.18 -2.69 3.75
N ASN A 62 12.74 -3.65 3.04
CA ASN A 62 12.68 -3.72 1.59
C ASN A 62 11.23 -4.00 1.15
N GLN A 63 10.43 -2.95 0.93
CA GLN A 63 9.01 -3.04 0.58
C GLN A 63 8.79 -3.85 -0.71
N LEU A 64 9.63 -3.61 -1.72
CA LEU A 64 9.51 -4.32 -2.99
C LEU A 64 9.77 -5.82 -2.84
N GLY A 65 10.79 -6.19 -2.04
CA GLY A 65 11.07 -7.59 -1.72
C GLY A 65 9.94 -8.27 -0.93
N VAL A 66 9.28 -7.53 -0.02
CA VAL A 66 8.11 -8.04 0.71
C VAL A 66 6.92 -8.22 -0.22
N LEU A 67 6.58 -7.21 -1.03
CA LEU A 67 5.48 -7.28 -1.99
C LEU A 67 5.66 -8.41 -3.02
N GLY A 68 6.90 -8.67 -3.43
CA GLY A 68 7.23 -9.78 -4.34
C GLY A 68 7.19 -11.17 -3.71
N HIS A 69 7.01 -11.29 -2.40
CA HIS A 69 6.98 -12.60 -1.75
C HIS A 69 5.63 -13.30 -1.95
N LYS A 70 5.65 -14.56 -2.36
CA LYS A 70 4.46 -15.37 -2.71
C LYS A 70 3.37 -15.46 -1.62
N SER A 71 3.74 -15.28 -0.35
CA SER A 71 2.81 -15.29 0.78
C SER A 71 2.07 -13.97 0.98
N VAL A 72 2.53 -12.87 0.39
CA VAL A 72 1.85 -11.57 0.48
C VAL A 72 0.69 -11.59 -0.52
N LYS A 73 -0.52 -11.36 -0.01
CA LYS A 73 -1.78 -11.43 -0.76
C LYS A 73 -2.57 -10.13 -0.75
N GLY A 74 -2.07 -9.11 -0.06
CA GLY A 74 -2.67 -7.79 0.01
C GLY A 74 -1.72 -6.79 0.64
N PHE A 75 -1.93 -5.51 0.33
CA PHE A 75 -1.13 -4.41 0.85
C PHE A 75 -2.05 -3.32 1.43
N PHE A 76 -2.03 -3.16 2.74
CA PHE A 76 -2.72 -2.08 3.44
C PHE A 76 -1.81 -0.85 3.51
N THR A 77 -2.12 0.19 2.74
CA THR A 77 -1.21 1.30 2.50
C THR A 77 -1.92 2.66 2.44
N HIS A 78 -1.15 3.72 2.69
CA HIS A 78 -1.58 5.11 2.55
C HIS A 78 -1.81 5.56 1.09
N CYS A 79 -1.51 4.73 0.10
CA CYS A 79 -1.61 5.04 -1.33
C CYS A 79 -0.69 6.17 -1.83
N GLY A 80 0.49 6.36 -1.25
CA GLY A 80 1.55 7.13 -1.89
C GLY A 80 1.90 6.50 -3.25
N TRP A 81 2.19 7.34 -4.26
CA TRP A 81 2.27 6.87 -5.66
C TRP A 81 3.28 5.74 -5.87
N ASN A 82 4.47 5.83 -5.24
CA ASN A 82 5.47 4.76 -5.33
C ASN A 82 4.93 3.43 -4.79
N SER A 83 4.24 3.45 -3.64
CA SER A 83 3.65 2.25 -3.06
C SER A 83 2.57 1.64 -3.95
N VAL A 84 1.78 2.48 -4.64
CA VAL A 84 0.79 2.02 -5.63
C VAL A 84 1.49 1.34 -6.81
N LEU A 85 2.52 1.97 -7.38
CA LEU A 85 3.27 1.39 -8.51
C LEU A 85 3.96 0.08 -8.14
N GLU A 86 4.61 0.02 -6.98
CA GLU A 86 5.26 -1.20 -6.48
C GLU A 86 4.24 -2.34 -6.29
N SER A 87 3.08 -2.03 -5.70
CA SER A 87 2.02 -3.02 -5.50
C SER A 87 1.49 -3.57 -6.84
N ILE A 88 1.20 -2.68 -7.80
CA ILE A 88 0.74 -3.07 -9.14
C ILE A 88 1.80 -3.91 -9.85
N THR A 89 3.07 -3.50 -9.82
CA THR A 89 4.17 -4.24 -10.45
C THR A 89 4.32 -5.65 -9.88
N MET A 90 4.09 -5.81 -8.58
CA MET A 90 4.14 -7.11 -7.91
C MET A 90 2.81 -7.89 -7.99
N GLY A 91 1.75 -7.31 -8.54
CA GLY A 91 0.44 -7.95 -8.67
C GLY A 91 -0.29 -8.13 -7.34
N VAL A 92 -0.05 -7.25 -6.37
CA VAL A 92 -0.63 -7.31 -5.03
C VAL A 92 -1.82 -6.34 -4.93
N PRO A 93 -3.02 -6.78 -4.56
CA PRO A 93 -4.17 -5.92 -4.39
C PRO A 93 -4.02 -5.02 -3.16
N ILE A 94 -4.66 -3.84 -3.21
CA ILE A 94 -4.47 -2.76 -2.25
C ILE A 94 -5.68 -2.59 -1.33
N LEU A 95 -5.45 -2.49 -0.03
CA LEU A 95 -6.38 -1.88 0.91
C LEU A 95 -5.97 -0.42 1.12
N ALA A 96 -6.73 0.49 0.54
CA ALA A 96 -6.39 1.90 0.46
C ALA A 96 -6.79 2.66 1.73
N PHE A 97 -5.85 3.35 2.37
CA PHE A 97 -6.06 4.23 3.51
C PHE A 97 -5.37 5.58 3.28
N PRO A 98 -5.89 6.42 2.37
CA PRO A 98 -5.28 7.70 2.07
C PRO A 98 -5.36 8.65 3.28
N MET A 99 -4.24 9.30 3.59
CA MET A 99 -4.09 10.14 4.77
C MET A 99 -3.91 11.62 4.43
N ALA A 100 -3.10 11.92 3.42
CA ALA A 100 -2.73 13.30 3.07
C ALA A 100 -2.40 13.43 1.58
N ALA A 101 -2.14 14.65 1.15
CA ALA A 101 -1.65 15.02 -0.19
C ALA A 101 -2.50 14.41 -1.32
N GLU A 102 -1.87 13.92 -2.37
CA GLU A 102 -2.48 13.29 -3.55
C GLU A 102 -3.05 11.89 -3.28
N GLN A 103 -2.83 11.33 -2.11
CA GLN A 103 -3.17 9.95 -1.77
C GLN A 103 -4.68 9.65 -1.93
N LYS A 104 -5.54 10.65 -1.71
CA LYS A 104 -6.99 10.51 -1.92
C LYS A 104 -7.35 10.28 -3.39
N LEU A 105 -6.62 10.92 -4.30
CA LEU A 105 -6.77 10.74 -5.76
C LEU A 105 -6.22 9.38 -6.16
N ASN A 106 -5.04 9.00 -5.66
CA ASN A 106 -4.44 7.69 -5.90
C ASN A 106 -5.35 6.56 -5.42
N ALA A 107 -5.93 6.68 -4.22
CA ALA A 107 -6.88 5.69 -3.69
C ALA A 107 -8.14 5.58 -4.56
N LYS A 108 -8.67 6.71 -5.07
CA LYS A 108 -9.79 6.70 -6.01
C LYS A 108 -9.40 6.02 -7.32
N PHE A 109 -8.23 6.31 -7.85
CA PHE A 109 -7.70 5.65 -9.05
C PHE A 109 -7.57 4.13 -8.86
N VAL A 110 -6.98 3.69 -7.75
CA VAL A 110 -6.81 2.27 -7.40
C VAL A 110 -8.14 1.52 -7.34
N VAL A 111 -9.16 2.12 -6.72
CA VAL A 111 -10.43 1.45 -6.45
C VAL A 111 -11.43 1.64 -7.59
N ASP A 112 -11.63 2.87 -8.04
CA ASP A 112 -12.75 3.22 -8.94
C ASP A 112 -12.36 3.13 -10.42
N VAL A 113 -11.05 3.23 -10.76
CA VAL A 113 -10.59 3.26 -12.16
C VAL A 113 -9.93 1.97 -12.58
N ILE A 114 -8.93 1.51 -11.83
CA ILE A 114 -8.18 0.30 -12.20
C ILE A 114 -8.64 -0.96 -11.45
N HIS A 115 -9.49 -0.83 -10.44
CA HIS A 115 -10.15 -1.92 -9.71
C HIS A 115 -9.20 -2.94 -9.07
N VAL A 116 -8.07 -2.47 -8.52
CA VAL A 116 -7.07 -3.34 -7.87
C VAL A 116 -7.10 -3.24 -6.35
N GLY A 117 -8.18 -2.76 -5.76
CA GLY A 117 -8.24 -2.66 -4.30
C GLY A 117 -9.58 -2.24 -3.74
N LEU A 118 -9.61 -2.22 -2.42
CA LEU A 118 -10.71 -1.75 -1.59
C LEU A 118 -10.28 -0.50 -0.82
N ARG A 119 -11.23 0.29 -0.31
CA ARG A 119 -10.91 1.51 0.42
C ARG A 119 -11.53 1.56 1.80
N VAL A 120 -10.71 1.74 2.81
CA VAL A 120 -11.13 2.09 4.17
C VAL A 120 -11.53 3.56 4.20
N ARG A 121 -12.68 3.86 4.80
CA ARG A 121 -13.20 5.23 4.91
C ARG A 121 -13.36 5.62 6.37
N PRO A 122 -12.90 6.81 6.78
CA PRO A 122 -13.25 7.34 8.09
C PRO A 122 -14.77 7.46 8.22
N LYS A 123 -15.32 7.16 9.38
CA LYS A 123 -16.71 7.54 9.67
C LYS A 123 -16.78 9.06 9.75
N GLU A 124 -17.69 9.65 8.98
CA GLU A 124 -17.93 11.08 9.05
C GLU A 124 -18.52 11.41 10.44
N ASP A 125 -17.73 12.09 11.25
CA ASP A 125 -18.20 12.70 12.48
C ASP A 125 -18.56 14.16 12.18
N ALA A 126 -19.83 14.39 11.87
CA ALA A 126 -20.37 15.71 11.56
C ALA A 126 -20.13 16.74 12.69
N SER A 127 -19.85 16.30 13.93
CA SER A 127 -19.62 17.13 15.10
C SER A 127 -18.18 17.65 15.20
N LYS A 128 -17.22 17.07 14.47
CA LYS A 128 -15.78 17.37 14.56
C LYS A 128 -15.13 17.86 13.27
N GLY A 129 -15.90 18.43 12.36
CA GLY A 129 -15.32 19.06 11.15
C GLY A 129 -14.62 18.10 10.19
N GLY A 130 -15.01 16.85 10.12
CA GLY A 130 -14.74 15.99 8.96
C GLY A 130 -13.52 15.08 9.01
N SER A 131 -12.75 14.96 10.08
CA SER A 131 -11.67 13.97 10.20
C SER A 131 -11.98 12.90 11.25
N GLY A 132 -12.95 12.05 10.96
CA GLY A 132 -13.25 10.89 11.80
C GLY A 132 -12.13 9.84 11.75
N LEU A 133 -12.04 9.02 12.82
CA LEU A 133 -11.18 7.86 12.82
C LEU A 133 -11.76 6.76 11.91
N VAL A 134 -10.88 6.05 11.24
CA VAL A 134 -11.21 4.73 10.69
C VAL A 134 -11.31 3.76 11.86
N MET A 135 -12.45 3.12 12.00
CA MET A 135 -12.72 2.22 13.11
C MET A 135 -12.13 0.82 12.87
N GLY A 136 -11.71 0.16 13.95
CA GLY A 136 -11.16 -1.19 13.88
C GLY A 136 -12.09 -2.20 13.21
N GLY A 137 -13.41 -2.07 13.41
CA GLY A 137 -14.39 -2.92 12.73
C GLY A 137 -14.39 -2.78 11.20
N ASP A 138 -14.15 -1.58 10.68
CA ASP A 138 -14.04 -1.35 9.23
C ASP A 138 -12.71 -1.92 8.69
N VAL A 139 -11.61 -1.76 9.43
CA VAL A 139 -10.32 -2.39 9.09
C VAL A 139 -10.45 -3.91 9.09
N GLN A 140 -11.07 -4.48 10.12
CA GLN A 140 -11.33 -5.93 10.23
C GLN A 140 -12.09 -6.45 9.01
N ALA A 141 -13.22 -5.84 8.71
CA ALA A 141 -14.11 -6.29 7.62
C ALA A 141 -13.39 -6.24 6.26
N LEU A 142 -12.72 -5.12 5.97
CA LEU A 142 -12.08 -4.90 4.68
C LEU A 142 -10.76 -5.67 4.52
N ALA A 143 -10.01 -5.89 5.60
CA ALA A 143 -8.84 -6.77 5.57
C ALA A 143 -9.24 -8.22 5.25
N ARG A 144 -10.32 -8.70 5.88
CA ARG A 144 -10.89 -10.03 5.56
C ARG A 144 -11.40 -10.10 4.13
N GLU A 145 -12.16 -9.09 3.68
CA GLU A 145 -12.68 -9.05 2.32
C GLU A 145 -11.56 -9.05 1.29
N LEU A 146 -10.50 -8.25 1.50
CA LEU A 146 -9.36 -8.20 0.58
C LEU A 146 -8.64 -9.56 0.47
N ILE A 147 -8.45 -10.27 1.59
CA ILE A 147 -7.64 -11.50 1.61
C ILE A 147 -8.48 -12.75 1.32
N LEU A 148 -9.72 -12.79 1.79
CA LEU A 148 -10.54 -14.00 1.79
C LEU A 148 -11.84 -13.86 0.97
N GLY A 149 -12.29 -12.64 0.72
CA GLY A 149 -13.58 -12.35 0.08
C GLY A 149 -13.53 -12.32 -1.44
N GLU A 150 -14.70 -12.21 -2.06
CA GLU A 150 -14.86 -12.24 -3.51
C GLU A 150 -14.39 -10.94 -4.18
N GLU A 151 -14.56 -9.78 -3.52
CA GLU A 151 -14.04 -8.52 -4.04
C GLU A 151 -12.50 -8.51 -4.03
N GLY A 152 -11.90 -9.06 -2.98
CA GLY A 152 -10.46 -9.24 -2.90
C GLY A 152 -9.91 -10.15 -3.99
N LYS A 153 -10.60 -11.26 -4.30
CA LYS A 153 -10.22 -12.14 -5.41
C LYS A 153 -10.26 -11.41 -6.77
N ARG A 154 -11.31 -10.61 -7.01
CA ARG A 154 -11.40 -9.79 -8.23
C ARG A 154 -10.27 -8.76 -8.32
N ALA A 155 -10.01 -8.06 -7.22
CA ALA A 155 -8.91 -7.09 -7.14
C ALA A 155 -7.55 -7.77 -7.38
N ALA A 156 -7.31 -8.95 -6.81
CA ALA A 156 -6.08 -9.72 -7.00
C ALA A 156 -5.90 -10.19 -8.46
N ALA A 157 -6.96 -10.68 -9.10
CA ALA A 157 -6.92 -11.06 -10.50
C ALA A 157 -6.55 -9.84 -11.39
N ARG A 158 -7.19 -8.70 -11.13
CA ARG A 158 -6.92 -7.46 -11.86
C ARG A 158 -5.51 -6.93 -11.61
N ALA A 159 -5.00 -6.99 -10.38
CA ALA A 159 -3.63 -6.63 -10.06
C ALA A 159 -2.62 -7.52 -10.80
N GLY A 160 -2.91 -8.82 -10.90
CA GLY A 160 -2.11 -9.76 -11.67
C GLY A 160 -2.05 -9.43 -13.17
N GLU A 161 -3.18 -9.07 -13.79
CA GLU A 161 -3.23 -8.62 -15.19
C GLU A 161 -2.36 -7.37 -15.41
N LEU A 162 -2.49 -6.37 -14.55
CA LEU A 162 -1.71 -5.14 -14.63
C LEU A 162 -0.22 -5.39 -14.40
N SER A 163 0.14 -6.30 -13.48
CA SER A 163 1.52 -6.71 -13.26
C SER A 163 2.15 -7.30 -14.53
N MET A 164 1.44 -8.21 -15.20
CA MET A 164 1.91 -8.77 -16.48
C MET A 164 2.06 -7.68 -17.55
N SER A 165 1.10 -6.75 -17.63
CA SER A 165 1.16 -5.64 -18.58
C SER A 165 2.34 -4.72 -18.28
N SER A 166 2.55 -4.34 -17.01
CA SER A 166 3.65 -3.46 -16.62
C SER A 166 5.03 -4.04 -16.93
N ARG A 167 5.20 -5.35 -16.76
CA ARG A 167 6.46 -6.03 -17.11
C ARG A 167 6.73 -5.97 -18.61
N LYS A 168 5.72 -6.20 -19.45
CA LYS A 168 5.85 -6.11 -20.90
C LYS A 168 6.28 -4.72 -21.39
N THR A 169 5.93 -3.65 -20.67
CA THR A 169 6.38 -2.30 -21.05
C THR A 169 7.88 -2.09 -20.88
N MET A 170 8.54 -2.91 -20.04
CA MET A 170 9.99 -2.87 -19.81
C MET A 170 10.79 -3.87 -20.65
N ASP A 171 10.11 -4.79 -21.37
CA ASP A 171 10.78 -5.67 -22.31
C ASP A 171 11.34 -4.85 -23.49
N ILE A 172 12.33 -5.41 -24.21
CA ILE A 172 12.88 -4.78 -25.42
C ILE A 172 11.76 -4.50 -26.41
N GLY A 173 11.64 -3.26 -26.85
CA GLY A 173 10.54 -2.78 -27.70
C GLY A 173 9.26 -2.39 -26.95
N GLY A 174 9.24 -2.52 -25.63
CA GLY A 174 8.14 -2.05 -24.78
C GLY A 174 8.16 -0.52 -24.59
N SER A 175 6.99 0.07 -24.37
CA SER A 175 6.84 1.53 -24.34
C SER A 175 7.69 2.24 -23.29
N SER A 176 7.85 1.67 -22.11
CA SER A 176 8.71 2.25 -21.05
C SER A 176 10.18 2.08 -21.35
N PHE A 177 10.59 0.93 -21.94
CA PHE A 177 11.93 0.68 -22.39
C PHE A 177 12.35 1.72 -23.47
N GLU A 178 11.52 1.89 -24.50
CA GLU A 178 11.78 2.84 -25.59
C GLU A 178 11.81 4.30 -25.09
N ASN A 179 10.92 4.68 -24.18
CA ASN A 179 10.91 6.02 -23.60
C ASN A 179 12.19 6.29 -22.77
N LEU A 180 12.65 5.31 -21.99
CA LEU A 180 13.88 5.42 -21.23
C LEU A 180 15.10 5.52 -22.15
N ALA A 181 15.16 4.69 -23.19
CA ALA A 181 16.25 4.72 -24.19
C ALA A 181 16.32 6.10 -24.89
N ARG A 182 15.17 6.64 -25.28
CA ARG A 182 15.09 7.98 -25.89
C ARG A 182 15.55 9.07 -24.92
N MET A 183 15.11 9.04 -23.68
CA MET A 183 15.54 10.01 -22.66
C MET A 183 17.07 9.99 -22.47
N VAL A 184 17.66 8.80 -22.37
CA VAL A 184 19.11 8.63 -22.23
C VAL A 184 19.85 9.21 -23.45
N GLN A 185 19.35 8.95 -24.66
CA GLN A 185 19.94 9.48 -25.89
C GLN A 185 19.91 11.02 -25.92
N GLU A 186 18.72 11.63 -25.66
CA GLU A 186 18.54 13.09 -25.68
C GLU A 186 19.45 13.79 -24.65
N VAL A 187 19.59 13.23 -23.44
CA VAL A 187 20.49 13.77 -22.41
C VAL A 187 21.95 13.67 -22.84
N SER A 188 22.36 12.56 -23.45
CA SER A 188 23.74 12.36 -23.94
C SER A 188 24.10 13.32 -25.07
N GLU A 189 23.19 13.54 -26.03
CA GLU A 189 23.39 14.48 -27.14
C GLU A 189 23.44 15.93 -26.65
N THR A 190 22.65 16.29 -25.65
CA THR A 190 22.69 17.65 -25.05
C THR A 190 24.03 17.92 -24.36
N HIS A 191 24.61 16.92 -23.71
CA HIS A 191 25.93 17.07 -23.08
C HIS A 191 27.06 17.15 -24.10
N ALA A 192 27.00 16.43 -25.22
CA ALA A 192 27.95 16.50 -26.28
C ALA A 192 27.97 17.89 -26.97
N ASN A 193 26.82 18.53 -27.13
CA ASN A 193 26.68 19.84 -27.77
C ASN A 193 27.01 21.03 -26.85
N ASN A 194 27.05 20.86 -25.53
CA ASN A 194 27.39 21.91 -24.56
C ASN A 194 28.85 21.85 -24.08
N GLY A 195 29.63 20.93 -24.61
CA GLY A 195 31.06 20.73 -24.26
C GLY A 195 32.06 21.29 -25.27
N GLU A 196 31.62 22.11 -26.25
CA GLU A 196 32.49 22.87 -27.17
C GLU A 196 32.64 24.34 -26.75
#